data_33f3811c9f63b9afda0dd16d02608fa1
#
_entry.id   33f3811c9f63b9afda0dd16d02608fa1
#
_cell.length_a   1.000
_cell.length_b   1.000
_cell.length_c   1.000
_cell.angle_alpha   90.00
_cell.angle_beta   90.00
_cell.angle_gamma   90.00
#
_symmetry.space_group_name_H-M   'P 1'
#
loop_
_entity.id
_entity.type
_entity.pdbx_description
1 polymer ?
#
loop_
_entity_poly.entity_id
_entity_poly.type
_entity_poly.pdbx_seq_one_letter_code
_entity_poly.pdbx_strand_id
1 'polypeptide(L)'
;MLAFMKKHPIVILILALIVLIMLQREVIMPLVYKVIKSDLFLVESKDQGNMLAVSTPLTDLAFMHCNKYIKSELDPDLSITFPDKPINAWSLGNHQYVINAEISITSETSGTTNKKYVCRITYNKGDDETGIADFDNWSIYGLSGLDGI
;
A
#
# COMPACT_ATOMS: atom_id res chain seq x y z
N MET A 1 33.55 -45.79 -6.88
CA MET A 1 32.67 -44.65 -7.13
C MET A 1 33.28 -43.56 -8.03
N LEU A 2 34.48 -43.08 -7.72
CA LEU A 2 35.13 -42.03 -8.52
C LEU A 2 35.42 -42.37 -10.00
N ALA A 3 35.71 -43.65 -10.30
CA ALA A 3 35.99 -44.13 -11.68
C ALA A 3 34.71 -44.14 -12.57
N PHE A 4 33.55 -44.39 -12.00
CA PHE A 4 32.25 -44.34 -12.70
C PHE A 4 31.84 -42.91 -13.05
N MET A 5 32.17 -41.98 -12.18
CA MET A 5 31.90 -40.56 -12.39
C MET A 5 32.63 -39.96 -13.59
N LYS A 6 33.87 -40.41 -13.87
CA LYS A 6 34.65 -39.95 -15.02
C LYS A 6 34.17 -40.51 -16.37
N LYS A 7 33.45 -41.65 -16.37
CA LYS A 7 33.06 -42.36 -17.59
C LYS A 7 31.70 -41.90 -18.16
N HIS A 8 30.84 -41.32 -17.31
CA HIS A 8 29.48 -40.92 -17.74
C HIS A 8 29.04 -39.57 -17.11
N PRO A 9 29.67 -38.45 -17.50
CA PRO A 9 29.39 -37.15 -16.90
C PRO A 9 27.93 -36.69 -17.12
N ILE A 10 27.32 -37.08 -18.24
CA ILE A 10 25.92 -36.71 -18.56
C ILE A 10 24.93 -37.43 -17.64
N VAL A 11 25.17 -38.71 -17.34
CA VAL A 11 24.31 -39.50 -16.44
C VAL A 11 24.34 -38.93 -15.02
N ILE A 12 25.51 -38.50 -14.57
CA ILE A 12 25.68 -37.88 -13.26
C ILE A 12 24.98 -36.54 -13.19
N LEU A 13 25.05 -35.74 -14.26
CA LEU A 13 24.36 -34.46 -14.34
C LEU A 13 22.82 -34.62 -14.29
N ILE A 14 22.30 -35.63 -14.99
CA ILE A 14 20.86 -35.95 -14.96
C ILE A 14 20.45 -36.42 -13.56
N LEU A 15 21.22 -37.31 -12.92
CA LEU A 15 20.91 -37.74 -11.55
C LEU A 15 20.96 -36.57 -10.54
N ALA A 16 21.96 -35.71 -10.66
CA ALA A 16 22.03 -34.51 -9.81
C ALA A 16 20.85 -33.60 -9.99
N LEU A 17 20.38 -33.43 -11.23
CA LEU A 17 19.19 -32.61 -11.55
C LEU A 17 17.92 -33.23 -10.93
N ILE A 18 17.73 -34.53 -11.01
CA ILE A 18 16.61 -35.25 -10.41
C ILE A 18 16.62 -35.10 -8.89
N VAL A 19 17.77 -35.26 -8.26
CA VAL A 19 17.93 -35.06 -6.81
C VAL A 19 17.61 -33.62 -6.41
N LEU A 20 18.07 -32.66 -7.19
CA LEU A 20 17.76 -31.23 -6.94
C LEU A 20 16.27 -30.92 -7.01
N ILE A 21 15.59 -31.49 -8.01
CA ILE A 21 14.12 -31.31 -8.17
C ILE A 21 13.36 -31.97 -7.02
N MET A 22 13.76 -33.15 -6.59
CA MET A 22 13.16 -33.82 -5.43
C MET A 22 13.37 -33.02 -4.14
N LEU A 23 14.58 -32.49 -3.93
CA LEU A 23 14.93 -31.68 -2.77
C LEU A 23 14.11 -30.38 -2.72
N GLN A 24 13.88 -29.76 -3.87
CA GLN A 24 13.02 -28.57 -3.97
C GLN A 24 11.55 -28.88 -3.59
N ARG A 25 11.03 -30.01 -4.03
CA ARG A 25 9.64 -30.39 -3.74
C ARG A 25 9.42 -30.84 -2.30
N GLU A 26 10.31 -31.66 -1.76
CA GLU A 26 10.14 -32.29 -0.46
C GLU A 26 10.59 -31.41 0.72
N VAL A 27 11.53 -30.50 0.50
CA VAL A 27 12.13 -29.70 1.57
C VAL A 27 11.79 -28.22 1.44
N ILE A 28 12.03 -27.64 0.27
CA ILE A 28 11.90 -26.17 0.09
C ILE A 28 10.43 -25.76 0.06
N MET A 29 9.59 -26.46 -0.70
CA MET A 29 8.16 -26.13 -0.80
C MET A 29 7.43 -26.19 0.54
N PRO A 30 7.52 -27.26 1.35
CA PRO A 30 6.84 -27.29 2.63
C PRO A 30 7.41 -26.27 3.63
N LEU A 31 8.70 -25.95 3.55
CA LEU A 31 9.33 -24.93 4.39
C LEU A 31 8.82 -23.53 4.02
N VAL A 32 8.73 -23.21 2.73
CA VAL A 32 8.17 -21.95 2.24
C VAL A 32 6.69 -21.85 2.62
N TYR A 33 5.91 -22.91 2.46
CA TYR A 33 4.52 -22.94 2.89
C TYR A 33 4.35 -22.74 4.39
N LYS A 34 5.25 -23.30 5.19
CA LYS A 34 5.21 -23.15 6.66
C LYS A 34 5.58 -21.73 7.10
N VAL A 35 6.49 -21.08 6.38
CA VAL A 35 6.88 -19.69 6.63
C VAL A 35 5.78 -18.73 6.18
N ILE A 36 5.15 -18.96 5.02
CA ILE A 36 4.05 -18.12 4.52
C ILE A 36 2.79 -18.26 5.39
N LYS A 37 2.54 -19.47 5.95
CA LYS A 37 1.41 -19.71 6.89
C LYS A 37 1.72 -19.34 8.34
N SER A 38 2.98 -19.08 8.68
CA SER A 38 3.32 -18.58 10.01
C SER A 38 2.95 -17.10 10.09
N ASP A 39 2.32 -16.70 11.19
CA ASP A 39 1.91 -15.33 11.49
C ASP A 39 3.07 -14.30 11.52
N LEU A 40 4.27 -14.73 11.16
CA LEU A 40 5.47 -13.90 11.13
C LEU A 40 5.39 -12.74 10.11
N PHE A 41 4.56 -12.91 9.07
CA PHE A 41 4.38 -11.92 7.99
C PHE A 41 2.96 -11.35 7.94
N LEU A 42 2.03 -11.92 8.70
CA LEU A 42 0.69 -11.41 8.86
C LEU A 42 0.63 -10.72 10.22
N VAL A 43 0.90 -9.44 10.25
CA VAL A 43 0.30 -8.61 11.29
C VAL A 43 -1.20 -8.72 11.03
N GLU A 44 -1.90 -9.59 11.74
CA GLU A 44 -3.36 -9.61 11.72
C GLU A 44 -3.84 -8.27 12.27
N SER A 45 -4.02 -7.32 11.38
CA SER A 45 -4.78 -6.12 11.71
C SER A 45 -6.26 -6.53 11.79
N LYS A 46 -6.95 -6.05 12.80
CA LYS A 46 -8.41 -6.21 12.93
C LYS A 46 -9.15 -5.51 11.80
N ASP A 47 -8.50 -4.58 11.11
CA ASP A 47 -9.01 -3.89 9.95
C ASP A 47 -8.88 -4.76 8.70
N GLN A 48 -10.00 -5.37 8.28
CA GLN A 48 -10.07 -6.27 7.12
C GLN A 48 -10.33 -5.57 5.78
N GLY A 49 -10.54 -4.26 5.78
CA GLY A 49 -10.88 -3.52 4.58
C GLY A 49 -12.29 -3.82 4.03
N ASN A 50 -12.73 -3.01 3.08
CA ASN A 50 -14.01 -3.18 2.40
C ASN A 50 -13.91 -2.72 0.94
N MET A 51 -14.42 -3.53 0.01
CA MET A 51 -14.46 -3.18 -1.42
C MET A 51 -15.50 -2.10 -1.74
N LEU A 52 -16.45 -1.86 -0.84
CA LEU A 52 -17.43 -0.79 -0.99
C LEU A 52 -16.88 0.50 -0.39
N ALA A 53 -17.27 1.63 -0.98
CA ALA A 53 -16.97 2.93 -0.38
C ALA A 53 -17.65 3.04 0.99
N VAL A 54 -16.88 3.47 1.99
CA VAL A 54 -17.31 3.55 3.38
C VAL A 54 -17.06 4.95 3.95
N SER A 55 -17.89 5.34 4.91
CA SER A 55 -17.68 6.55 5.70
C SER A 55 -17.58 6.16 7.17
N THR A 56 -16.39 6.22 7.69
CA THR A 56 -16.06 5.90 9.09
C THR A 56 -15.20 7.01 9.68
N PRO A 57 -15.10 7.15 10.99
CA PRO A 57 -14.19 8.13 11.60
C PRO A 57 -12.74 8.02 11.09
N LEU A 58 -12.29 6.80 10.75
CA LEU A 58 -10.94 6.56 10.20
C LEU A 58 -10.79 7.04 8.76
N THR A 59 -11.80 6.86 7.92
CA THR A 59 -11.80 7.42 6.56
C THR A 59 -11.90 8.94 6.57
N ASP A 60 -12.59 9.52 7.53
CA ASP A 60 -12.69 10.97 7.69
C ASP A 60 -11.34 11.56 8.14
N LEU A 61 -10.63 10.89 9.04
CA LEU A 61 -9.26 11.27 9.42
C LEU A 61 -8.28 11.10 8.24
N ALA A 62 -8.37 10.00 7.50
CA ALA A 62 -7.56 9.78 6.31
C ALA A 62 -7.77 10.89 5.27
N PHE A 63 -9.01 11.31 5.04
CA PHE A 63 -9.36 12.42 4.18
C PHE A 63 -8.77 13.76 4.68
N MET A 64 -8.89 14.04 5.95
CA MET A 64 -8.34 15.26 6.56
C MET A 64 -6.80 15.29 6.41
N HIS A 65 -6.12 14.18 6.63
CA HIS A 65 -4.66 14.08 6.49
C HIS A 65 -4.22 14.17 5.03
N CYS A 66 -4.96 13.59 4.08
CA CYS A 66 -4.72 13.79 2.66
C CYS A 66 -4.83 15.27 2.27
N ASN A 67 -5.87 15.97 2.73
CA ASN A 67 -6.04 17.39 2.46
C ASN A 67 -4.92 18.25 3.08
N LYS A 68 -4.48 17.92 4.29
CA LYS A 68 -3.34 18.58 4.94
C LYS A 68 -2.06 18.42 4.13
N TYR A 69 -1.79 17.20 3.64
CA TYR A 69 -0.64 16.92 2.79
C TYR A 69 -0.71 17.70 1.47
N ILE A 70 -1.85 17.63 0.76
CA ILE A 70 -2.06 18.36 -0.50
C ILE A 70 -1.81 19.86 -0.29
N LYS A 71 -2.31 20.43 0.80
CA LYS A 71 -2.10 21.84 1.11
C LYS A 71 -0.62 22.18 1.34
N SER A 72 0.19 21.25 1.84
CA SER A 72 1.63 21.46 2.05
C SER A 72 2.46 21.30 0.77
N GLU A 73 1.97 20.55 -0.21
CA GLU A 73 2.67 20.29 -1.48
C GLU A 73 2.38 21.34 -2.56
N LEU A 74 1.24 22.02 -2.47
CA LEU A 74 0.86 23.02 -3.46
C LEU A 74 1.43 24.39 -3.10
N ASP A 75 1.56 25.24 -4.13
CA ASP A 75 2.10 26.60 -4.00
C ASP A 75 1.29 27.38 -2.94
N PRO A 76 1.95 28.02 -1.96
CA PRO A 76 1.29 28.80 -0.92
C PRO A 76 0.50 30.00 -1.46
N ASP A 77 0.78 30.47 -2.68
CA ASP A 77 0.06 31.57 -3.33
C ASP A 77 -1.30 31.14 -3.93
N LEU A 78 -1.57 29.81 -3.93
CA LEU A 78 -2.84 29.28 -4.39
C LEU A 78 -3.86 29.23 -3.25
N SER A 79 -5.06 29.71 -3.53
CA SER A 79 -6.21 29.54 -2.63
C SER A 79 -6.89 28.20 -2.92
N ILE A 80 -6.80 27.26 -1.96
CA ILE A 80 -7.35 25.91 -2.10
C ILE A 80 -8.56 25.78 -1.20
N THR A 81 -9.69 25.35 -1.77
CA THR A 81 -10.90 25.01 -1.04
C THR A 81 -11.12 23.50 -1.10
N PHE A 82 -11.15 22.88 0.07
CA PHE A 82 -11.45 21.46 0.22
C PHE A 82 -12.92 21.25 0.51
N PRO A 83 -13.55 20.16 0.00
CA PRO A 83 -14.91 19.81 0.34
C PRO A 83 -15.02 19.30 1.78
N ASP A 84 -16.21 19.32 2.35
CA ASP A 84 -16.46 18.78 3.69
C ASP A 84 -16.34 17.26 3.76
N LYS A 85 -16.54 16.57 2.63
CA LYS A 85 -16.50 15.12 2.52
C LYS A 85 -15.87 14.69 1.20
N PRO A 86 -15.20 13.52 1.18
CA PRO A 86 -14.71 12.94 -0.07
C PRO A 86 -15.89 12.48 -0.96
N ILE A 87 -15.64 12.34 -2.26
CA ILE A 87 -16.56 11.69 -3.18
C ILE A 87 -16.72 10.23 -2.81
N ASN A 88 -15.60 9.55 -2.58
CA ASN A 88 -15.53 8.17 -2.11
C ASN A 88 -14.31 7.97 -1.21
N ALA A 89 -14.45 7.07 -0.25
CA ALA A 89 -13.35 6.58 0.56
C ALA A 89 -13.44 5.06 0.68
N TRP A 90 -12.32 4.37 0.57
CA TRP A 90 -12.23 2.92 0.70
C TRP A 90 -11.21 2.56 1.77
N SER A 91 -11.55 1.58 2.60
CA SER A 91 -10.60 0.90 3.48
C SER A 91 -10.09 -0.35 2.78
N LEU A 92 -8.77 -0.43 2.57
CA LEU A 92 -8.13 -1.59 1.94
C LEU A 92 -7.73 -2.68 2.94
N GLY A 93 -7.99 -2.44 4.24
CA GLY A 93 -7.46 -3.24 5.32
C GLY A 93 -6.06 -2.78 5.77
N ASN A 94 -5.62 -3.28 6.92
CA ASN A 94 -4.34 -2.89 7.53
C ASN A 94 -4.16 -1.37 7.68
N HIS A 95 -5.24 -0.68 8.00
CA HIS A 95 -5.28 0.78 8.16
C HIS A 95 -4.79 1.57 6.93
N GLN A 96 -5.02 1.00 5.74
CA GLN A 96 -4.76 1.64 4.46
C GLN A 96 -6.07 2.15 3.85
N TYR A 97 -6.04 3.37 3.35
CA TYR A 97 -7.21 4.05 2.81
C TYR A 97 -6.91 4.64 1.44
N VAL A 98 -7.92 4.65 0.58
CA VAL A 98 -7.91 5.37 -0.68
C VAL A 98 -9.03 6.40 -0.64
N ILE A 99 -8.67 7.65 -0.84
CA ILE A 99 -9.57 8.80 -0.81
C ILE A 99 -9.66 9.39 -2.20
N ASN A 100 -10.87 9.54 -2.70
CA ASN A 100 -11.16 10.27 -3.94
C ASN A 100 -12.00 11.49 -3.61
N ALA A 101 -11.50 12.67 -3.95
CA ALA A 101 -12.22 13.93 -3.72
C ALA A 101 -11.93 14.95 -4.82
N GLU A 102 -12.62 16.07 -4.77
CA GLU A 102 -12.45 17.21 -5.67
C GLU A 102 -12.13 18.46 -4.88
N ILE A 103 -11.10 19.18 -5.30
CA ILE A 103 -10.72 20.47 -4.71
C ILE A 103 -10.93 21.60 -5.71
N SER A 104 -11.21 22.79 -5.21
CA SER A 104 -11.24 24.01 -6.00
C SER A 104 -9.97 24.81 -5.74
N ILE A 105 -9.23 25.12 -6.79
CA ILE A 105 -7.98 25.87 -6.75
C ILE A 105 -8.23 27.21 -7.43
N THR A 106 -7.99 28.30 -6.71
CA THR A 106 -8.14 29.65 -7.22
C THR A 106 -6.75 30.30 -7.29
N SER A 107 -6.41 30.77 -8.48
CA SER A 107 -5.20 31.57 -8.76
C SER A 107 -5.63 32.95 -9.21
N GLU A 108 -4.84 33.98 -8.86
CA GLU A 108 -5.09 35.35 -9.29
C GLU A 108 -5.07 35.53 -10.83
N THR A 109 -4.29 34.67 -11.51
CA THR A 109 -4.10 34.76 -12.96
C THR A 109 -5.05 33.89 -13.76
N SER A 110 -5.46 32.74 -13.23
CA SER A 110 -6.19 31.68 -13.97
C SER A 110 -7.63 31.50 -13.52
N GLY A 111 -8.05 32.19 -12.44
CA GLY A 111 -9.38 31.99 -11.84
C GLY A 111 -9.49 30.69 -11.06
N THR A 112 -10.73 30.18 -10.93
CA THR A 112 -11.00 28.96 -10.15
C THR A 112 -11.08 27.75 -11.07
N THR A 113 -10.35 26.70 -10.74
CA THR A 113 -10.35 25.40 -11.42
C THR A 113 -10.64 24.29 -10.43
N ASN A 114 -11.52 23.36 -10.80
CA ASN A 114 -11.80 22.16 -10.01
C ASN A 114 -10.90 21.00 -10.48
N LYS A 115 -10.27 20.33 -9.53
CA LYS A 115 -9.40 19.17 -9.77
C LYS A 115 -9.82 18.01 -8.89
N LYS A 116 -9.98 16.82 -9.50
CA LYS A 116 -10.19 15.58 -8.76
C LYS A 116 -8.85 14.98 -8.43
N TYR A 117 -8.73 14.44 -7.23
CA TYR A 117 -7.54 13.74 -6.80
C TYR A 117 -7.86 12.37 -6.21
N VAL A 118 -6.88 11.51 -6.22
CA VAL A 118 -6.88 10.23 -5.49
C VAL A 118 -5.64 10.21 -4.60
N CYS A 119 -5.88 9.99 -3.31
CA CYS A 119 -4.83 9.92 -2.29
C CYS A 119 -4.86 8.54 -1.64
N ARG A 120 -3.71 7.86 -1.60
CA ARG A 120 -3.52 6.62 -0.85
C ARG A 120 -2.70 6.92 0.39
N ILE A 121 -3.26 6.59 1.54
CA ILE A 121 -2.71 6.91 2.85
C ILE A 121 -2.79 5.71 3.78
N THR A 122 -1.82 5.58 4.66
CA THR A 122 -1.74 4.49 5.65
C THR A 122 -1.46 5.05 7.03
N TYR A 123 -2.15 4.52 8.03
CA TYR A 123 -1.82 4.74 9.43
C TYR A 123 -0.75 3.74 9.89
N ASN A 124 0.34 4.24 10.49
CA ASN A 124 1.56 3.45 10.69
C ASN A 124 1.61 2.65 11.99
N LYS A 125 0.67 2.90 12.93
CA LYS A 125 0.67 2.24 14.24
C LYS A 125 -0.27 1.04 14.35
N GLY A 126 -0.82 0.57 13.22
CA GLY A 126 -1.71 -0.57 13.18
C GLY A 126 -2.92 -0.39 14.10
N ASP A 127 -3.24 -1.39 14.91
CA ASP A 127 -4.40 -1.37 15.81
C ASP A 127 -4.22 -0.46 17.05
N ASP A 128 -3.08 0.19 17.22
CA ASP A 128 -2.87 1.20 18.26
C ASP A 128 -3.38 2.57 17.78
N GLU A 129 -4.61 2.90 18.12
CA GLU A 129 -5.24 4.17 17.76
C GLU A 129 -4.70 5.37 18.56
N THR A 130 -3.72 5.18 19.46
CA THR A 130 -3.09 6.25 20.22
C THR A 130 -2.35 7.18 19.25
N GLY A 131 -2.79 8.43 19.15
CA GLY A 131 -2.20 9.42 18.24
C GLY A 131 -2.68 9.30 16.79
N ILE A 132 -3.84 8.67 16.53
CA ILE A 132 -4.43 8.56 15.20
C ILE A 132 -4.79 9.92 14.58
N ALA A 133 -5.01 10.92 15.40
CA ALA A 133 -5.26 12.29 14.95
C ALA A 133 -3.97 13.04 14.54
N ASP A 134 -2.79 12.49 14.87
CA ASP A 134 -1.52 13.10 14.55
C ASP A 134 -1.08 12.70 13.14
N PHE A 135 -0.81 13.69 12.29
CA PHE A 135 -0.37 13.47 10.91
C PHE A 135 0.96 12.70 10.82
N ASP A 136 1.86 12.86 11.79
CA ASP A 136 3.17 12.22 11.79
C ASP A 136 3.07 10.67 11.90
N ASN A 137 1.91 10.17 12.32
CA ASN A 137 1.61 8.74 12.38
C ASN A 137 1.00 8.20 11.08
N TRP A 138 0.89 9.03 10.04
CA TRP A 138 0.35 8.66 8.74
C TRP A 138 1.40 8.79 7.64
N SER A 139 1.30 7.98 6.62
CA SER A 139 2.16 8.04 5.43
C SER A 139 1.34 8.09 4.16
N ILE A 140 1.67 9.05 3.28
CA ILE A 140 1.08 9.13 1.94
C ILE A 140 1.90 8.23 1.02
N TYR A 141 1.26 7.25 0.40
CA TYR A 141 1.87 6.32 -0.55
C TYR A 141 1.63 6.70 -2.02
N GLY A 142 0.68 7.54 -2.27
CA GLY A 142 0.40 8.01 -3.61
C GLY A 142 -0.60 9.15 -3.64
N LEU A 143 -0.36 10.10 -4.51
CA LEU A 143 -1.24 11.21 -4.81
C LEU A 143 -1.26 11.38 -6.34
N SER A 144 -2.45 11.46 -6.93
CA SER A 144 -2.62 11.65 -8.37
C SER A 144 -3.80 12.59 -8.67
N GLY A 145 -3.82 13.15 -9.86
CA GLY A 145 -4.86 14.06 -10.32
C GLY A 145 -4.55 15.56 -10.10
N LEU A 146 -3.41 15.88 -9.50
CA LEU A 146 -2.97 17.26 -9.24
C LEU A 146 -1.74 17.65 -10.08
N ASP A 147 -1.46 16.90 -11.14
CA ASP A 147 -0.34 17.18 -12.04
C ASP A 147 -0.53 18.52 -12.76
N GLY A 148 0.54 19.32 -12.83
CA GLY A 148 0.55 20.58 -13.59
C GLY A 148 -0.13 21.76 -12.89
N ILE A 149 -0.16 21.75 -11.57
CA ILE A 149 -0.63 22.87 -10.73
C ILE A 149 0.56 23.65 -10.23
#